data_3913e00c452dbd929ebbac4b7ce63e39
#
_entry.id   3913e00c452dbd929ebbac4b7ce63e39
#
_cell.length_a   1.000
_cell.length_b   1.000
_cell.length_c   1.000
_cell.angle_alpha   90.00
_cell.angle_beta   90.00
_cell.angle_gamma   90.00
#
_symmetry.space_group_name_H-M   'P 1'
#
loop_
_entity.id
_entity.type
_entity.pdbx_description
1 polymer ?
#
loop_
_entity_poly.entity_id
_entity_poly.type
_entity_poly.pdbx_seq_one_letter_code
_entity_poly.pdbx_strand_id
1 'polypeptide(L)'
;MYEIKTLNKIATCGTDIFDKAKYTVSDNAENPTAIMVRSAKMHDMEMPESLLAIARAGAGVNNIPVEKCAEQGIVVFNTPGANSNAVKELAICALLLASRKITEAAAWAASLKGTPDAPKTVEGGKSKFAGPEILGKTLGVIGLGAIGGKIANAAVALGMDVIGYDPFLSVNAAIQLDPAVKVTADINDIYKNSDYITIHVPYTPDTKNTIDEAQIAMMKDGVRLINLARGELINSAAVVKAIKDGKVAKYVTDFADDVVLGEENVIVLPHLGASTPESEDNCATMAAHELIDYIEKGTIKNSVNFPNAELAKTGDHLVCVLHKNVPALIAQITSVVSDKGANIENLVNKSKKDWAYTCLLYTSDAADDLTRV
;
A
#
# COMPACT_ATOMS: atom_id res chain seq x y z
N MET A 1 -8.78 -25.24 -18.42
CA MET A 1 -9.15 -24.81 -17.05
C MET A 1 -7.92 -24.18 -16.46
N TYR A 2 -8.03 -22.97 -15.92
CA TYR A 2 -6.91 -22.24 -15.33
C TYR A 2 -6.69 -22.71 -13.89
N GLU A 3 -5.45 -22.90 -13.48
CA GLU A 3 -5.11 -23.30 -12.11
C GLU A 3 -4.57 -22.11 -11.32
N ILE A 4 -5.20 -21.81 -10.18
CA ILE A 4 -4.80 -20.76 -9.25
C ILE A 4 -4.21 -21.41 -7.99
N LYS A 5 -2.93 -21.18 -7.73
CA LYS A 5 -2.27 -21.63 -6.50
C LYS A 5 -2.38 -20.59 -5.40
N THR A 6 -2.76 -21.02 -4.21
CA THR A 6 -2.73 -20.15 -3.03
C THR A 6 -1.49 -20.46 -2.18
N LEU A 7 -0.76 -19.41 -1.81
CA LEU A 7 0.34 -19.49 -0.83
C LEU A 7 -0.07 -18.74 0.44
N ASN A 8 -0.03 -19.42 1.56
CA ASN A 8 -0.66 -19.03 2.82
C ASN A 8 -2.21 -19.10 2.77
N LYS A 9 -2.82 -18.81 3.91
CA LYS A 9 -4.28 -18.70 3.97
C LYS A 9 -4.72 -17.41 3.28
N ILE A 10 -5.47 -17.54 2.20
CA ILE A 10 -6.16 -16.45 1.51
C ILE A 10 -7.63 -16.47 1.95
N ALA A 11 -8.23 -15.29 2.15
CA ALA A 11 -9.64 -15.19 2.53
C ALA A 11 -10.56 -15.78 1.45
N THR A 12 -11.55 -16.57 1.89
CA THR A 12 -12.43 -17.32 0.99
C THR A 12 -13.28 -16.42 0.09
N CYS A 13 -13.63 -15.21 0.55
CA CYS A 13 -14.32 -14.22 -0.27
C CYS A 13 -13.55 -13.84 -1.55
N GLY A 14 -12.21 -13.94 -1.54
CA GLY A 14 -11.40 -13.76 -2.74
C GLY A 14 -11.33 -15.01 -3.61
N THR A 15 -11.13 -16.20 -3.00
CA THR A 15 -11.03 -17.45 -3.76
C THR A 15 -12.37 -17.91 -4.35
N ASP A 16 -13.49 -17.54 -3.73
CA ASP A 16 -14.84 -17.89 -4.20
C ASP A 16 -15.30 -17.04 -5.42
N ILE A 17 -14.56 -15.98 -5.77
CA ILE A 17 -14.82 -15.16 -6.97
C ILE A 17 -14.52 -15.95 -8.26
N PHE A 18 -13.55 -16.87 -8.21
CA PHE A 18 -13.18 -17.65 -9.38
C PHE A 18 -14.30 -18.61 -9.80
N ASP A 19 -14.77 -18.44 -11.04
CA ASP A 19 -15.79 -19.31 -11.62
C ASP A 19 -15.26 -20.76 -11.71
N LYS A 20 -15.87 -21.67 -11.00
CA LYS A 20 -15.48 -23.10 -10.94
C LYS A 20 -15.58 -23.81 -12.31
N ALA A 21 -16.31 -23.24 -13.27
CA ALA A 21 -16.34 -23.78 -14.63
C ALA A 21 -15.05 -23.46 -15.43
N LYS A 22 -14.31 -22.43 -15.02
CA LYS A 22 -13.09 -21.94 -15.70
C LYS A 22 -11.81 -22.14 -14.87
N TYR A 23 -11.92 -22.10 -13.54
CA TYR A 23 -10.80 -22.07 -12.61
C TYR A 23 -10.84 -23.21 -11.59
N THR A 24 -9.67 -23.70 -11.25
CA THR A 24 -9.45 -24.56 -10.07
C THR A 24 -8.52 -23.81 -9.12
N VAL A 25 -8.93 -23.66 -7.85
CA VAL A 25 -8.13 -23.01 -6.79
C VAL A 25 -7.63 -24.08 -5.83
N SER A 26 -6.32 -24.17 -5.65
CA SER A 26 -5.68 -25.18 -4.78
C SER A 26 -4.35 -24.66 -4.23
N ASP A 27 -3.96 -25.09 -3.04
CA ASP A 27 -2.62 -24.87 -2.47
C ASP A 27 -1.56 -25.82 -3.02
N ASN A 28 -2.00 -26.94 -3.65
CA ASN A 28 -1.16 -28.01 -4.16
C ASN A 28 -0.99 -28.00 -5.69
N ALA A 29 -1.42 -26.95 -6.40
CA ALA A 29 -1.24 -26.86 -7.85
C ALA A 29 0.25 -26.92 -8.22
N GLU A 30 0.63 -27.83 -9.12
CA GLU A 30 2.02 -28.02 -9.56
C GLU A 30 2.39 -27.07 -10.70
N ASN A 31 1.47 -26.86 -11.66
CA ASN A 31 1.66 -26.02 -12.84
C ASN A 31 0.62 -24.88 -12.87
N PRO A 32 0.61 -23.98 -11.86
CA PRO A 32 -0.41 -22.94 -11.79
C PRO A 32 -0.29 -21.94 -12.93
N THR A 33 -1.45 -21.47 -13.40
CA THR A 33 -1.55 -20.32 -14.31
C THR A 33 -1.28 -19.01 -13.56
N ALA A 34 -1.72 -18.94 -12.29
CA ALA A 34 -1.44 -17.79 -11.43
C ALA A 34 -1.30 -18.19 -9.96
N ILE A 35 -0.65 -17.32 -9.18
CA ILE A 35 -0.45 -17.50 -7.75
C ILE A 35 -1.10 -16.33 -6.99
N MET A 36 -1.89 -16.64 -5.96
CA MET A 36 -2.30 -15.70 -4.92
C MET A 36 -1.42 -15.90 -3.68
N VAL A 37 -0.79 -14.83 -3.21
CA VAL A 37 0.10 -14.87 -2.05
C VAL A 37 -0.19 -13.73 -1.07
N ARG A 38 0.04 -13.95 0.22
CA ARG A 38 -0.01 -12.91 1.24
C ARG A 38 1.39 -12.60 1.80
N SER A 39 1.97 -13.51 2.57
CA SER A 39 3.23 -13.29 3.28
C SER A 39 4.30 -14.33 3.00
N ALA A 40 4.02 -15.40 2.24
CA ALA A 40 5.00 -16.42 1.91
C ALA A 40 6.16 -15.81 1.12
N LYS A 41 7.39 -16.19 1.48
CA LYS A 41 8.60 -15.81 0.74
C LYS A 41 8.69 -16.62 -0.53
N MET A 42 8.87 -15.94 -1.67
CA MET A 42 8.91 -16.55 -2.99
C MET A 42 10.29 -16.45 -3.67
N HIS A 43 11.30 -15.86 -3.01
CA HIS A 43 12.62 -15.63 -3.61
C HIS A 43 13.35 -16.91 -4.01
N ASP A 44 13.14 -17.99 -3.25
CA ASP A 44 13.76 -19.29 -3.49
C ASP A 44 12.85 -20.25 -4.27
N MET A 45 11.67 -19.78 -4.73
CA MET A 45 10.75 -20.58 -5.51
C MET A 45 11.17 -20.64 -6.98
N GLU A 46 11.08 -21.83 -7.57
CA GLU A 46 11.09 -21.99 -9.01
C GLU A 46 9.71 -21.58 -9.58
N MET A 47 9.73 -20.75 -10.61
CA MET A 47 8.51 -20.33 -11.30
C MET A 47 8.28 -21.24 -12.49
N PRO A 48 7.16 -21.99 -12.55
CA PRO A 48 6.87 -22.87 -13.68
C PRO A 48 6.56 -22.05 -14.95
N GLU A 49 6.84 -22.62 -16.12
CA GLU A 49 6.58 -21.97 -17.43
C GLU A 49 5.09 -21.62 -17.65
N SER A 50 4.18 -22.33 -16.98
CA SER A 50 2.74 -22.05 -17.01
C SER A 50 2.33 -20.78 -16.29
N LEU A 51 3.21 -20.21 -15.44
CA LEU A 51 2.87 -19.09 -14.57
C LEU A 51 2.85 -17.76 -15.33
N LEU A 52 1.66 -17.17 -15.45
CA LEU A 52 1.45 -15.88 -16.11
C LEU A 52 1.45 -14.70 -15.13
N ALA A 53 0.98 -14.93 -13.90
CA ALA A 53 0.80 -13.83 -12.94
C ALA A 53 0.90 -14.26 -11.48
N ILE A 54 1.29 -13.30 -10.65
CA ILE A 54 1.27 -13.41 -9.19
C ILE A 54 0.50 -12.21 -8.64
N ALA A 55 -0.54 -12.45 -7.83
CA ALA A 55 -1.24 -11.39 -7.12
C ALA A 55 -0.97 -11.47 -5.61
N ARG A 56 -0.40 -10.41 -5.06
CA ARG A 56 -0.19 -10.28 -3.63
C ARG A 56 -1.42 -9.65 -2.98
N ALA A 57 -2.10 -10.41 -2.10
CA ALA A 57 -3.17 -9.88 -1.25
C ALA A 57 -2.58 -8.94 -0.19
N GLY A 58 -2.30 -7.70 -0.58
CA GLY A 58 -1.69 -6.63 0.21
C GLY A 58 -0.84 -5.66 -0.59
N ALA A 59 -0.43 -4.54 0.00
CA ALA A 59 0.23 -3.44 -0.70
C ALA A 59 1.73 -3.66 -0.97
N GLY A 60 2.51 -4.20 -0.02
CA GLY A 60 3.94 -4.43 -0.18
C GLY A 60 4.24 -5.68 -1.00
N VAL A 61 5.39 -5.78 -1.68
CA VAL A 61 5.78 -6.93 -2.52
C VAL A 61 7.18 -7.44 -2.22
N ASN A 62 7.72 -7.10 -1.07
CA ASN A 62 9.09 -7.46 -0.66
C ASN A 62 9.32 -8.98 -0.48
N ASN A 63 8.26 -9.77 -0.46
CA ASN A 63 8.32 -11.23 -0.40
C ASN A 63 8.33 -11.91 -1.79
N ILE A 64 8.25 -11.13 -2.89
CA ILE A 64 8.18 -11.62 -4.27
C ILE A 64 9.43 -11.15 -5.02
N PRO A 65 10.12 -12.00 -5.79
CA PRO A 65 11.28 -11.61 -6.62
C PRO A 65 10.82 -10.89 -7.90
N VAL A 66 10.39 -9.62 -7.77
CA VAL A 66 9.70 -8.84 -8.80
C VAL A 66 10.50 -8.74 -10.10
N GLU A 67 11.82 -8.50 -10.02
CA GLU A 67 12.68 -8.36 -11.21
C GLU A 67 12.81 -9.70 -11.95
N LYS A 68 13.03 -10.82 -11.21
CA LYS A 68 13.06 -12.16 -11.79
C LYS A 68 11.74 -12.52 -12.49
N CYS A 69 10.61 -12.14 -11.86
CA CYS A 69 9.29 -12.32 -12.49
C CYS A 69 9.16 -11.52 -13.79
N ALA A 70 9.65 -10.27 -13.83
CA ALA A 70 9.61 -9.45 -15.03
C ALA A 70 10.42 -10.05 -16.19
N GLU A 71 11.62 -10.58 -15.89
CA GLU A 71 12.48 -11.25 -16.87
C GLU A 71 11.83 -12.51 -17.46
N GLN A 72 11.00 -13.20 -16.69
CA GLN A 72 10.25 -14.39 -17.11
C GLN A 72 8.88 -14.08 -17.72
N GLY A 73 8.50 -12.81 -17.85
CA GLY A 73 7.19 -12.42 -18.38
C GLY A 73 6.03 -12.68 -17.41
N ILE A 74 6.29 -12.75 -16.10
CA ILE A 74 5.29 -12.96 -15.08
C ILE A 74 4.85 -11.60 -14.53
N VAL A 75 3.55 -11.28 -14.63
CA VAL A 75 3.00 -10.03 -14.11
C VAL A 75 2.78 -10.14 -12.60
N VAL A 76 3.31 -9.18 -11.84
CA VAL A 76 3.14 -9.12 -10.38
C VAL A 76 2.19 -8.00 -10.03
N PHE A 77 1.06 -8.35 -9.41
CA PHE A 77 0.05 -7.43 -8.89
C PHE A 77 0.18 -7.25 -7.39
N ASN A 78 -0.22 -6.09 -6.90
CA ASN A 78 -0.50 -5.84 -5.50
C ASN A 78 -1.85 -5.16 -5.35
N THR A 79 -2.38 -5.05 -4.13
CA THR A 79 -3.71 -4.50 -3.86
C THR A 79 -3.64 -3.13 -3.18
N PRO A 80 -3.24 -2.06 -3.92
CA PRO A 80 -3.07 -0.74 -3.33
C PRO A 80 -4.41 -0.17 -2.88
N GLY A 81 -4.45 0.32 -1.64
CA GLY A 81 -5.64 0.94 -1.08
C GLY A 81 -6.70 -0.01 -0.54
N ALA A 82 -6.61 -1.33 -0.76
CA ALA A 82 -7.54 -2.31 -0.21
C ALA A 82 -7.56 -2.31 1.32
N ASN A 83 -6.41 -2.07 1.94
CA ASN A 83 -6.22 -1.95 3.39
C ASN A 83 -6.36 -0.52 3.93
N SER A 84 -6.68 0.46 3.09
CA SER A 84 -6.58 1.88 3.44
C SER A 84 -7.50 2.30 4.59
N ASN A 85 -8.65 1.66 4.74
CA ASN A 85 -9.56 1.96 5.85
C ASN A 85 -9.00 1.47 7.19
N ALA A 86 -8.45 0.26 7.25
CA ALA A 86 -7.84 -0.28 8.47
C ALA A 86 -6.67 0.61 8.94
N VAL A 87 -5.79 1.00 8.01
CA VAL A 87 -4.68 1.91 8.35
C VAL A 87 -5.18 3.28 8.80
N LYS A 88 -6.24 3.82 8.16
CA LYS A 88 -6.86 5.08 8.61
C LYS A 88 -7.37 4.97 10.05
N GLU A 89 -8.04 3.88 10.41
CA GLU A 89 -8.56 3.69 11.77
C GLU A 89 -7.43 3.58 12.80
N LEU A 90 -6.37 2.84 12.49
CA LEU A 90 -5.20 2.79 13.36
C LEU A 90 -4.50 4.15 13.48
N ALA A 91 -4.45 4.95 12.40
CA ALA A 91 -3.87 6.30 12.43
C ALA A 91 -4.68 7.25 13.32
N ILE A 92 -6.01 7.20 13.29
CA ILE A 92 -6.86 7.97 14.21
C ILE A 92 -6.63 7.52 15.65
N CYS A 93 -6.53 6.22 15.90
CA CYS A 93 -6.14 5.69 17.21
C CYS A 93 -4.77 6.25 17.64
N ALA A 94 -3.77 6.22 16.74
CA ALA A 94 -2.42 6.74 17.00
C ALA A 94 -2.42 8.25 17.32
N LEU A 95 -3.25 9.06 16.67
CA LEU A 95 -3.44 10.48 16.99
C LEU A 95 -3.92 10.66 18.43
N LEU A 96 -4.90 9.87 18.87
CA LEU A 96 -5.44 9.92 20.23
C LEU A 96 -4.42 9.41 21.26
N LEU A 97 -3.69 8.35 20.96
CA LEU A 97 -2.61 7.82 21.78
C LEU A 97 -1.44 8.80 21.90
N ALA A 98 -1.12 9.53 20.81
CA ALA A 98 -0.11 10.57 20.84
C ALA A 98 -0.53 11.77 21.70
N SER A 99 -1.83 12.04 21.83
CA SER A 99 -2.38 13.16 22.60
C SER A 99 -2.52 12.81 24.08
N ARG A 100 -3.01 11.65 24.39
CA ARG A 100 -3.42 11.21 25.74
C ARG A 100 -2.55 10.02 26.19
N LYS A 101 -2.11 10.01 27.43
CA LYS A 101 -1.32 8.89 28.04
C LYS A 101 -2.21 7.68 28.34
N ILE A 102 -2.94 7.18 27.32
CA ILE A 102 -3.97 6.13 27.51
C ILE A 102 -3.32 4.79 27.86
N THR A 103 -2.28 4.40 27.14
CA THR A 103 -1.58 3.12 27.36
C THR A 103 -0.92 3.07 28.72
N GLU A 104 -0.26 4.14 29.13
CA GLU A 104 0.37 4.27 30.43
C GLU A 104 -0.66 4.27 31.58
N ALA A 105 -1.77 4.98 31.38
CA ALA A 105 -2.87 5.04 32.34
C ALA A 105 -3.53 3.67 32.54
N ALA A 106 -3.78 2.94 31.43
CA ALA A 106 -4.37 1.61 31.48
C ALA A 106 -3.45 0.60 32.18
N ALA A 107 -2.15 0.62 31.86
CA ALA A 107 -1.14 -0.24 32.49
C ALA A 107 -1.04 0.07 34.01
N TRP A 108 -1.00 1.35 34.39
CA TRP A 108 -0.97 1.75 35.78
C TRP A 108 -2.23 1.32 36.54
N ALA A 109 -3.42 1.55 35.97
CA ALA A 109 -4.66 1.14 36.63
C ALA A 109 -4.72 -0.39 36.83
N ALA A 110 -4.27 -1.16 35.82
CA ALA A 110 -4.18 -2.62 35.93
C ALA A 110 -3.21 -3.09 37.04
N SER A 111 -2.10 -2.37 37.25
CA SER A 111 -1.12 -2.69 38.30
C SER A 111 -1.66 -2.54 39.73
N LEU A 112 -2.76 -1.82 39.92
CA LEU A 112 -3.38 -1.63 41.21
C LEU A 112 -4.32 -2.79 41.61
N LYS A 113 -4.46 -3.81 40.81
CA LYS A 113 -5.28 -4.99 41.12
C LYS A 113 -4.82 -5.62 42.44
N GLY A 114 -5.76 -5.77 43.40
CA GLY A 114 -5.49 -6.37 44.71
C GLY A 114 -4.89 -5.44 45.78
N THR A 115 -4.66 -4.16 45.45
CA THR A 115 -4.26 -3.17 46.47
C THR A 115 -5.49 -2.66 47.26
N PRO A 116 -5.34 -2.30 48.54
CA PRO A 116 -6.40 -1.67 49.30
C PRO A 116 -6.87 -0.37 48.64
N ASP A 117 -8.17 -0.12 48.64
CA ASP A 117 -8.79 1.10 48.07
C ASP A 117 -8.39 1.42 46.63
N ALA A 118 -8.13 0.40 45.77
CA ALA A 118 -7.73 0.57 44.37
C ALA A 118 -8.62 1.59 43.60
N PRO A 119 -9.97 1.56 43.67
CA PRO A 119 -10.80 2.54 42.96
C PRO A 119 -10.51 3.98 43.37
N LYS A 120 -10.29 4.23 44.67
CA LYS A 120 -9.96 5.57 45.18
C LYS A 120 -8.57 6.02 44.74
N THR A 121 -7.61 5.09 44.71
CA THR A 121 -6.25 5.35 44.22
C THR A 121 -6.27 5.71 42.72
N VAL A 122 -7.06 4.98 41.92
CA VAL A 122 -7.23 5.27 40.47
C VAL A 122 -7.79 6.68 40.30
N GLU A 123 -8.87 7.04 40.97
CA GLU A 123 -9.49 8.37 40.86
C GLU A 123 -8.51 9.48 41.30
N GLY A 124 -7.79 9.29 42.39
CA GLY A 124 -6.80 10.25 42.89
C GLY A 124 -5.58 10.44 41.99
N GLY A 125 -5.24 9.43 41.19
CA GLY A 125 -4.04 9.44 40.32
C GLY A 125 -4.28 9.96 38.90
N LYS A 126 -5.52 10.18 38.50
CA LYS A 126 -5.91 10.50 37.09
C LYS A 126 -5.19 11.72 36.49
N SER A 127 -4.86 12.71 37.28
CA SER A 127 -4.20 13.94 36.82
C SER A 127 -2.82 13.71 36.20
N LYS A 128 -2.13 12.62 36.56
CA LYS A 128 -0.80 12.23 36.02
C LYS A 128 -0.87 11.89 34.54
N PHE A 129 -2.05 11.55 34.05
CA PHE A 129 -2.28 11.09 32.66
C PHE A 129 -3.05 12.10 31.81
N ALA A 130 -3.18 13.35 32.30
CA ALA A 130 -3.76 14.41 31.49
C ALA A 130 -2.97 14.67 30.22
N GLY A 131 -3.66 14.99 29.15
CA GLY A 131 -3.08 15.35 27.86
C GLY A 131 -4.01 16.26 27.06
N PRO A 132 -3.52 16.87 25.96
CA PRO A 132 -4.31 17.79 25.17
C PRO A 132 -5.39 17.11 24.35
N GLU A 133 -6.37 17.90 23.92
CA GLU A 133 -7.34 17.54 22.89
C GLU A 133 -6.76 17.76 21.49
N ILE A 134 -7.30 17.06 20.49
CA ILE A 134 -6.92 17.24 19.08
C ILE A 134 -7.73 18.34 18.37
N LEU A 135 -8.89 18.72 18.93
CA LEU A 135 -9.75 19.78 18.38
C LEU A 135 -8.98 21.08 18.19
N GLY A 136 -9.06 21.67 16.99
CA GLY A 136 -8.39 22.90 16.65
C GLY A 136 -6.86 22.81 16.55
N LYS A 137 -6.29 21.59 16.59
CA LYS A 137 -4.87 21.34 16.33
C LYS A 137 -4.64 21.07 14.86
N THR A 138 -3.45 21.41 14.38
CA THR A 138 -3.08 21.19 12.98
C THR A 138 -2.44 19.81 12.78
N LEU A 139 -3.03 19.02 11.88
CA LEU A 139 -2.44 17.77 11.38
C LEU A 139 -1.76 18.00 10.04
N GLY A 140 -0.46 17.72 9.98
CA GLY A 140 0.29 17.63 8.74
C GLY A 140 0.24 16.20 8.18
N VAL A 141 -0.15 16.04 6.92
CA VAL A 141 -0.22 14.73 6.25
C VAL A 141 0.78 14.73 5.09
N ILE A 142 1.80 13.89 5.17
CA ILE A 142 2.78 13.68 4.10
C ILE A 142 2.36 12.45 3.29
N GLY A 143 1.93 12.67 2.04
CA GLY A 143 1.31 11.67 1.17
C GLY A 143 -0.21 11.66 1.30
N LEU A 144 -0.92 12.13 0.26
CA LEU A 144 -2.38 12.21 0.16
C LEU A 144 -2.98 11.13 -0.74
N GLY A 145 -2.31 9.98 -0.83
CA GLY A 145 -2.82 8.81 -1.54
C GLY A 145 -4.02 8.14 -0.85
N ALA A 146 -4.28 6.89 -1.17
CA ALA A 146 -5.44 6.13 -0.68
C ALA A 146 -5.59 6.08 0.86
N ILE A 147 -4.47 6.16 1.60
CA ILE A 147 -4.45 6.15 3.07
C ILE A 147 -4.50 7.59 3.60
N GLY A 148 -3.52 8.42 3.22
CA GLY A 148 -3.38 9.77 3.77
C GLY A 148 -4.59 10.67 3.49
N GLY A 149 -5.22 10.56 2.31
CA GLY A 149 -6.45 11.28 1.99
C GLY A 149 -7.61 10.91 2.92
N LYS A 150 -7.79 9.63 3.23
CA LYS A 150 -8.82 9.19 4.19
C LYS A 150 -8.53 9.67 5.62
N ILE A 151 -7.25 9.71 6.01
CA ILE A 151 -6.85 10.23 7.33
C ILE A 151 -7.10 11.73 7.38
N ALA A 152 -6.73 12.48 6.34
CA ALA A 152 -6.99 13.91 6.24
C ALA A 152 -8.47 14.24 6.42
N ASN A 153 -9.35 13.56 5.67
CA ASN A 153 -10.81 13.74 5.77
C ASN A 153 -11.34 13.37 7.17
N ALA A 154 -10.86 12.28 7.76
CA ALA A 154 -11.26 11.88 9.11
C ALA A 154 -10.80 12.88 10.18
N ALA A 155 -9.61 13.46 10.03
CA ALA A 155 -9.10 14.48 10.95
C ALA A 155 -9.89 15.78 10.86
N VAL A 156 -10.31 16.20 9.65
CA VAL A 156 -11.25 17.33 9.47
C VAL A 156 -12.57 17.06 10.21
N ALA A 157 -13.13 15.85 10.05
CA ALA A 157 -14.37 15.48 10.74
C ALA A 157 -14.23 15.45 12.28
N LEU A 158 -13.01 15.27 12.81
CA LEU A 158 -12.69 15.36 14.24
C LEU A 158 -12.37 16.79 14.70
N GLY A 159 -12.51 17.79 13.81
CA GLY A 159 -12.31 19.21 14.13
C GLY A 159 -10.84 19.65 14.15
N MET A 160 -9.95 18.93 13.48
CA MET A 160 -8.57 19.36 13.26
C MET A 160 -8.45 20.26 12.02
N ASP A 161 -7.51 21.21 12.04
CA ASP A 161 -7.02 21.83 10.81
C ASP A 161 -6.08 20.85 10.10
N VAL A 162 -6.20 20.70 8.77
CA VAL A 162 -5.38 19.73 8.03
C VAL A 162 -4.60 20.42 6.92
N ILE A 163 -3.28 20.19 6.90
CA ILE A 163 -2.38 20.57 5.81
C ILE A 163 -1.80 19.30 5.21
N GLY A 164 -1.95 19.11 3.91
CA GLY A 164 -1.44 17.93 3.20
C GLY A 164 -0.39 18.29 2.16
N TYR A 165 0.59 17.42 1.99
CA TYR A 165 1.61 17.50 0.95
C TYR A 165 1.70 16.20 0.18
N ASP A 166 1.58 16.27 -1.15
CA ASP A 166 1.81 15.14 -2.06
C ASP A 166 2.18 15.69 -3.45
N PRO A 167 3.45 15.55 -3.88
CA PRO A 167 3.89 16.06 -5.18
C PRO A 167 3.34 15.26 -6.37
N PHE A 168 2.74 14.09 -6.11
CA PHE A 168 2.15 13.21 -7.13
C PHE A 168 0.63 13.06 -6.99
N LEU A 169 0.00 14.03 -6.31
CA LEU A 169 -1.46 14.00 -6.07
C LEU A 169 -2.22 13.96 -7.40
N SER A 170 -2.91 12.83 -7.63
CA SER A 170 -3.75 12.70 -8.83
C SER A 170 -5.03 13.52 -8.71
N VAL A 171 -5.60 13.92 -9.85
CA VAL A 171 -6.88 14.63 -9.90
C VAL A 171 -7.99 13.84 -9.18
N ASN A 172 -8.05 12.52 -9.38
CA ASN A 172 -9.02 11.66 -8.73
C ASN A 172 -8.85 11.61 -7.20
N ALA A 173 -7.61 11.62 -6.71
CA ALA A 173 -7.36 11.67 -5.27
C ALA A 173 -7.72 13.05 -4.70
N ALA A 174 -7.40 14.14 -5.43
CA ALA A 174 -7.73 15.50 -5.02
C ALA A 174 -9.25 15.73 -4.89
N ILE A 175 -10.06 15.22 -5.82
CA ILE A 175 -11.52 15.32 -5.77
C ILE A 175 -12.12 14.61 -4.55
N GLN A 176 -11.43 13.58 -4.00
CA GLN A 176 -11.90 12.84 -2.84
C GLN A 176 -11.52 13.49 -1.49
N LEU A 177 -10.69 14.54 -1.51
CA LEU A 177 -10.33 15.27 -0.30
C LEU A 177 -11.49 16.17 0.14
N ASP A 178 -11.67 16.25 1.47
CA ASP A 178 -12.55 17.26 2.04
C ASP A 178 -12.04 18.67 1.65
N PRO A 179 -12.92 19.59 1.24
CA PRO A 179 -12.54 20.95 0.85
C PRO A 179 -11.79 21.76 1.93
N ALA A 180 -11.92 21.38 3.20
CA ALA A 180 -11.19 21.98 4.30
C ALA A 180 -9.71 21.56 4.38
N VAL A 181 -9.30 20.51 3.67
CA VAL A 181 -7.90 20.07 3.60
C VAL A 181 -7.11 21.06 2.75
N LYS A 182 -6.13 21.73 3.35
CA LYS A 182 -5.23 22.66 2.65
C LYS A 182 -4.07 21.89 2.03
N VAL A 183 -4.01 21.83 0.70
CA VAL A 183 -2.89 21.18 0.00
C VAL A 183 -1.79 22.20 -0.25
N THR A 184 -0.55 21.87 0.14
CA THR A 184 0.64 22.70 -0.11
C THR A 184 1.58 22.04 -1.11
N ALA A 185 2.33 22.87 -1.84
CA ALA A 185 3.40 22.43 -2.73
C ALA A 185 4.79 22.37 -2.03
N ASP A 186 4.91 22.95 -0.81
CA ASP A 186 6.14 22.96 -0.03
C ASP A 186 5.98 22.06 1.22
N ILE A 187 6.74 20.97 1.30
CA ILE A 187 6.76 20.07 2.45
C ILE A 187 7.15 20.79 3.76
N ASN A 188 7.92 21.88 3.67
CA ASN A 188 8.32 22.64 4.85
C ASN A 188 7.13 23.30 5.55
N ASP A 189 6.03 23.54 4.85
CA ASP A 189 4.79 24.04 5.48
C ASP A 189 4.23 23.03 6.47
N ILE A 190 4.36 21.73 6.14
CA ILE A 190 3.98 20.64 7.06
C ILE A 190 4.82 20.71 8.33
N TYR A 191 6.14 20.79 8.20
CA TYR A 191 7.04 20.80 9.35
C TYR A 191 6.80 22.02 10.24
N LYS A 192 6.69 23.20 9.68
CA LYS A 192 6.59 24.46 10.43
C LYS A 192 5.25 24.68 11.12
N ASN A 193 4.16 24.19 10.52
CA ASN A 193 2.82 24.59 10.95
C ASN A 193 2.03 23.52 11.71
N SER A 194 2.52 22.26 11.75
CA SER A 194 1.77 21.13 12.30
C SER A 194 2.03 20.91 13.79
N ASP A 195 0.98 20.57 14.55
CA ASP A 195 1.06 20.06 15.91
C ASP A 195 1.23 18.53 15.92
N TYR A 196 0.73 17.87 14.89
CA TYR A 196 0.85 16.44 14.62
C TYR A 196 1.29 16.24 13.17
N ILE A 197 2.17 15.28 12.92
CA ILE A 197 2.59 14.91 11.56
C ILE A 197 2.43 13.41 11.38
N THR A 198 1.76 13.01 10.30
CA THR A 198 1.62 11.63 9.89
C THR A 198 2.14 11.43 8.47
N ILE A 199 2.84 10.31 8.22
CA ILE A 199 3.50 10.06 6.94
C ILE A 199 2.94 8.79 6.28
N HIS A 200 2.57 8.90 4.99
CA HIS A 200 1.90 7.86 4.21
C HIS A 200 2.44 7.78 2.78
N VAL A 201 3.75 7.85 2.62
CA VAL A 201 4.45 7.67 1.34
C VAL A 201 5.11 6.29 1.26
N PRO A 202 5.34 5.74 0.05
CA PRO A 202 6.13 4.52 -0.10
C PRO A 202 7.60 4.78 0.28
N TYR A 203 8.29 3.74 0.75
CA TYR A 203 9.74 3.80 0.89
C TYR A 203 10.41 3.73 -0.49
N THR A 204 11.27 4.69 -0.75
CA THR A 204 12.19 4.76 -1.88
C THR A 204 13.51 5.38 -1.40
N PRO A 205 14.61 5.32 -2.17
CA PRO A 205 15.83 6.06 -1.83
C PRO A 205 15.58 7.55 -1.56
N ASP A 206 14.66 8.18 -2.31
CA ASP A 206 14.33 9.61 -2.19
C ASP A 206 13.45 9.93 -0.97
N THR A 207 12.68 8.97 -0.48
CA THR A 207 11.81 9.15 0.70
C THR A 207 12.43 8.63 1.99
N LYS A 208 13.61 8.01 1.90
CA LYS A 208 14.37 7.62 3.09
C LYS A 208 14.65 8.84 3.97
N ASN A 209 14.41 8.70 5.27
CA ASN A 209 14.63 9.77 6.25
C ASN A 209 13.95 11.09 5.85
N THR A 210 12.72 11.02 5.30
CA THR A 210 11.87 12.21 5.05
C THR A 210 11.74 13.07 6.32
N ILE A 211 11.81 12.45 7.49
CA ILE A 211 11.91 13.13 8.77
C ILE A 211 13.25 12.75 9.43
N ASP A 212 14.14 13.73 9.54
CA ASP A 212 15.46 13.62 10.16
C ASP A 212 15.72 14.85 11.06
N GLU A 213 16.90 14.99 11.63
CA GLU A 213 17.27 16.08 12.55
C GLU A 213 16.94 17.48 11.99
N ALA A 214 17.25 17.72 10.70
CA ALA A 214 17.00 19.00 10.05
C ALA A 214 15.49 19.33 9.95
N GLN A 215 14.67 18.36 9.64
CA GLN A 215 13.21 18.51 9.57
C GLN A 215 12.61 18.70 10.95
N ILE A 216 13.06 17.91 11.93
CA ILE A 216 12.62 18.03 13.34
C ILE A 216 12.95 19.42 13.89
N ALA A 217 14.11 19.98 13.55
CA ALA A 217 14.49 21.33 14.01
C ALA A 217 13.51 22.41 13.53
N MET A 218 12.88 22.25 12.35
CA MET A 218 11.88 23.17 11.82
C MET A 218 10.49 23.03 12.46
N MET A 219 10.20 21.92 13.12
CA MET A 219 8.88 21.63 13.68
C MET A 219 8.58 22.51 14.90
N LYS A 220 7.31 22.54 15.28
CA LYS A 220 6.88 23.17 16.55
C LYS A 220 7.44 22.37 17.75
N ASP A 221 7.72 23.06 18.84
CA ASP A 221 8.04 22.40 20.10
C ASP A 221 6.82 21.62 20.61
N GLY A 222 7.07 20.37 21.04
CA GLY A 222 6.02 19.46 21.45
C GLY A 222 5.21 18.81 20.33
N VAL A 223 5.73 18.85 19.09
CA VAL A 223 5.13 18.13 17.94
C VAL A 223 4.98 16.64 18.24
N ARG A 224 4.00 16.01 17.65
CA ARG A 224 3.75 14.56 17.74
C ARG A 224 3.88 13.92 16.37
N LEU A 225 4.58 12.81 16.30
CA LEU A 225 4.88 12.10 15.06
C LEU A 225 4.15 10.76 15.02
N ILE A 226 3.60 10.42 13.86
CA ILE A 226 2.94 9.13 13.60
C ILE A 226 3.52 8.53 12.32
N ASN A 227 3.99 7.29 12.40
CA ASN A 227 4.50 6.55 11.26
C ASN A 227 3.91 5.14 11.21
N LEU A 228 2.92 4.94 10.36
CA LEU A 228 2.29 3.65 10.06
C LEU A 228 2.50 3.27 8.59
N ALA A 229 3.58 3.78 7.96
CA ALA A 229 3.90 3.54 6.56
C ALA A 229 5.10 2.62 6.39
N ARG A 230 6.33 3.11 6.72
CA ARG A 230 7.58 2.33 6.70
C ARG A 230 8.57 2.91 7.70
N GLY A 231 9.30 2.05 8.41
CA GLY A 231 10.26 2.47 9.45
C GLY A 231 11.30 3.45 8.92
N GLU A 232 11.85 3.18 7.76
CA GLU A 232 12.95 3.91 7.15
C GLU A 232 12.61 5.34 6.69
N LEU A 233 11.34 5.74 6.74
CA LEU A 233 10.89 7.11 6.40
C LEU A 233 11.27 8.14 7.47
N ILE A 234 11.49 7.68 8.69
CA ILE A 234 11.84 8.52 9.84
C ILE A 234 13.12 8.00 10.47
N ASN A 235 14.07 8.88 10.74
CA ASN A 235 15.28 8.53 11.46
C ASN A 235 14.97 8.32 12.95
N SER A 236 14.94 7.07 13.39
CA SER A 236 14.61 6.67 14.76
C SER A 236 15.52 7.33 15.80
N ALA A 237 16.83 7.42 15.53
CA ALA A 237 17.79 8.02 16.46
C ALA A 237 17.56 9.53 16.62
N ALA A 238 17.24 10.23 15.51
CA ALA A 238 16.91 11.65 15.54
C ALA A 238 15.65 11.93 16.34
N VAL A 239 14.60 11.09 16.18
CA VAL A 239 13.34 11.22 16.93
C VAL A 239 13.54 10.96 18.42
N VAL A 240 14.24 9.89 18.79
CA VAL A 240 14.51 9.56 20.22
C VAL A 240 15.31 10.68 20.90
N LYS A 241 16.33 11.20 20.22
CA LYS A 241 17.08 12.38 20.71
C LYS A 241 16.15 13.58 20.90
N ALA A 242 15.32 13.89 19.90
CA ALA A 242 14.39 15.02 19.96
C ALA A 242 13.31 14.87 21.06
N ILE A 243 12.91 13.64 21.40
CA ILE A 243 12.03 13.35 22.54
C ILE A 243 12.77 13.69 23.85
N LYS A 244 14.02 13.25 24.01
CA LYS A 244 14.84 13.54 25.19
C LYS A 244 15.10 15.03 25.36
N ASP A 245 15.23 15.76 24.26
CA ASP A 245 15.42 17.22 24.24
C ASP A 245 14.09 18.00 24.41
N GLY A 246 12.94 17.33 24.48
CA GLY A 246 11.61 17.95 24.64
C GLY A 246 11.04 18.58 23.37
N LYS A 247 11.70 18.45 22.23
CA LYS A 247 11.23 18.96 20.92
C LYS A 247 10.07 18.15 20.36
N VAL A 248 10.13 16.83 20.46
CA VAL A 248 9.05 15.89 20.09
C VAL A 248 8.36 15.41 21.37
N ALA A 249 7.07 15.60 21.50
CA ALA A 249 6.31 15.20 22.68
C ALA A 249 5.99 13.70 22.71
N LYS A 250 5.72 13.10 21.55
CA LYS A 250 5.43 11.67 21.43
C LYS A 250 5.63 11.18 20.00
N TYR A 251 6.07 9.92 19.87
CA TYR A 251 6.17 9.19 18.60
C TYR A 251 5.34 7.91 18.68
N VAL A 252 4.49 7.67 17.68
CA VAL A 252 3.70 6.44 17.53
C VAL A 252 4.06 5.79 16.20
N THR A 253 4.46 4.52 16.24
CA THR A 253 4.83 3.76 15.05
C THR A 253 4.37 2.31 15.19
N ASP A 254 4.19 1.62 14.06
CA ASP A 254 4.01 0.17 14.02
C ASP A 254 5.23 -0.56 13.39
N PHE A 255 6.38 0.14 13.34
CA PHE A 255 7.67 -0.41 12.92
C PHE A 255 8.65 -0.39 14.09
N ALA A 256 8.91 -1.57 14.63
CA ALA A 256 9.85 -1.76 15.72
C ALA A 256 11.30 -1.78 15.22
N ASP A 257 12.19 -1.09 15.91
CA ASP A 257 13.63 -1.27 15.85
C ASP A 257 14.24 -1.15 17.26
N ASP A 258 15.52 -1.51 17.40
CA ASP A 258 16.20 -1.52 18.71
C ASP A 258 16.34 -0.11 19.33
N VAL A 259 16.18 0.95 18.53
CA VAL A 259 16.32 2.34 18.97
C VAL A 259 15.04 2.86 19.63
N VAL A 260 13.89 2.48 19.11
CA VAL A 260 12.58 3.00 19.57
C VAL A 260 11.92 2.10 20.62
N LEU A 261 12.31 0.82 20.68
CA LEU A 261 11.72 -0.13 21.63
C LEU A 261 12.05 0.24 23.08
N GLY A 262 11.00 0.42 23.89
CA GLY A 262 11.13 0.71 25.33
C GLY A 262 11.49 2.15 25.67
N GLU A 263 11.65 3.04 24.68
CA GLU A 263 11.93 4.46 24.92
C GLU A 263 10.70 5.18 25.47
N GLU A 264 10.91 6.08 26.42
CA GLU A 264 9.86 6.89 27.02
C GLU A 264 9.22 7.81 25.94
N ASN A 265 7.91 7.99 25.98
CA ASN A 265 7.14 8.75 24.99
C ASN A 265 7.21 8.19 23.56
N VAL A 266 7.61 6.95 23.37
CA VAL A 266 7.44 6.19 22.13
C VAL A 266 6.42 5.08 22.34
N ILE A 267 5.46 4.97 21.43
CA ILE A 267 4.50 3.85 21.40
C ILE A 267 4.81 3.04 20.15
N VAL A 268 5.24 1.79 20.34
CA VAL A 268 5.50 0.86 19.26
C VAL A 268 4.39 -0.19 19.21
N LEU A 269 3.74 -0.32 18.06
CA LEU A 269 2.70 -1.32 17.78
C LEU A 269 3.29 -2.43 16.88
N PRO A 270 2.81 -3.67 16.93
CA PRO A 270 3.37 -4.78 16.15
C PRO A 270 2.81 -4.85 14.72
N HIS A 271 3.06 -3.85 13.88
CA HIS A 271 2.67 -3.74 12.46
C HIS A 271 1.18 -4.08 12.21
N LEU A 272 0.29 -3.40 12.94
CA LEU A 272 -1.14 -3.67 12.93
C LEU A 272 -1.93 -2.91 11.85
N GLY A 273 -1.29 -2.06 11.05
CA GLY A 273 -1.97 -1.16 10.10
C GLY A 273 -3.00 -1.84 9.19
N ALA A 274 -2.71 -3.05 8.72
CA ALA A 274 -3.59 -3.81 7.82
C ALA A 274 -4.16 -5.09 8.46
N SER A 275 -4.02 -5.27 9.79
CA SER A 275 -4.36 -6.53 10.47
C SER A 275 -5.82 -6.54 10.94
N THR A 276 -6.75 -6.44 10.00
CA THR A 276 -8.19 -6.60 10.23
C THR A 276 -8.78 -7.61 9.25
N PRO A 277 -9.83 -8.37 9.64
CA PRO A 277 -10.52 -9.30 8.73
C PRO A 277 -10.97 -8.61 7.44
N GLU A 278 -11.54 -7.43 7.53
CA GLU A 278 -12.04 -6.66 6.38
C GLU A 278 -10.90 -6.24 5.43
N SER A 279 -9.73 -5.93 5.97
CA SER A 279 -8.55 -5.62 5.16
C SER A 279 -8.06 -6.85 4.41
N GLU A 280 -8.06 -8.01 5.05
CA GLU A 280 -7.69 -9.29 4.43
C GLU A 280 -8.69 -9.66 3.31
N ASP A 281 -9.98 -9.51 3.58
CA ASP A 281 -11.06 -9.76 2.62
C ASP A 281 -10.97 -8.83 1.40
N ASN A 282 -10.79 -7.54 1.62
CA ASN A 282 -10.64 -6.56 0.55
C ASN A 282 -9.40 -6.84 -0.32
N CYS A 283 -8.27 -7.20 0.31
CA CYS A 283 -7.06 -7.54 -0.43
C CYS A 283 -7.23 -8.82 -1.25
N ALA A 284 -7.84 -9.86 -0.70
CA ALA A 284 -8.08 -11.11 -1.41
C ALA A 284 -9.03 -10.93 -2.60
N THR A 285 -10.11 -10.17 -2.39
CA THR A 285 -11.08 -9.82 -3.43
C THR A 285 -10.44 -9.04 -4.58
N MET A 286 -9.66 -8.00 -4.26
CA MET A 286 -8.97 -7.19 -5.27
C MET A 286 -7.96 -8.03 -6.05
N ALA A 287 -7.14 -8.85 -5.37
CA ALA A 287 -6.16 -9.73 -6.01
C ALA A 287 -6.82 -10.74 -6.96
N ALA A 288 -7.98 -11.32 -6.59
CA ALA A 288 -8.72 -12.23 -7.45
C ALA A 288 -9.23 -11.53 -8.72
N HIS A 289 -9.80 -10.34 -8.59
CA HIS A 289 -10.25 -9.56 -9.74
C HIS A 289 -9.11 -9.17 -10.69
N GLU A 290 -7.95 -8.79 -10.17
CA GLU A 290 -6.76 -8.46 -10.98
C GLU A 290 -6.28 -9.67 -11.80
N LEU A 291 -6.26 -10.87 -11.19
CA LEU A 291 -5.92 -12.09 -11.91
C LEU A 291 -6.94 -12.45 -12.99
N ILE A 292 -8.23 -12.37 -12.68
CA ILE A 292 -9.31 -12.65 -13.64
C ILE A 292 -9.25 -11.68 -14.82
N ASP A 293 -9.13 -10.38 -14.54
CA ASP A 293 -9.05 -9.35 -15.58
C ASP A 293 -7.81 -9.53 -16.48
N TYR A 294 -6.68 -9.96 -15.91
CA TYR A 294 -5.47 -10.24 -16.68
C TYR A 294 -5.62 -11.52 -17.51
N ILE A 295 -6.04 -12.62 -16.92
CA ILE A 295 -6.16 -13.92 -17.60
C ILE A 295 -7.23 -13.89 -18.70
N GLU A 296 -8.39 -13.27 -18.44
CA GLU A 296 -9.52 -13.31 -19.38
C GLU A 296 -9.51 -12.15 -20.40
N LYS A 297 -8.91 -11.00 -20.03
CA LYS A 297 -9.01 -9.76 -20.83
C LYS A 297 -7.65 -9.16 -21.20
N GLY A 298 -6.53 -9.69 -20.67
CA GLY A 298 -5.22 -9.08 -20.83
C GLY A 298 -5.08 -7.72 -20.13
N THR A 299 -5.99 -7.36 -19.25
CA THR A 299 -5.95 -6.08 -18.54
C THR A 299 -4.91 -6.11 -17.43
N ILE A 300 -3.96 -5.19 -17.45
CA ILE A 300 -3.00 -4.97 -16.37
C ILE A 300 -3.41 -3.73 -15.58
N LYS A 301 -3.75 -3.92 -14.31
CA LYS A 301 -4.07 -2.86 -13.36
C LYS A 301 -3.36 -3.12 -12.02
N ASN A 302 -2.72 -2.11 -11.45
CA ASN A 302 -1.95 -2.22 -10.21
C ASN A 302 -0.73 -3.18 -10.27
N SER A 303 -0.19 -3.43 -11.46
CA SER A 303 1.06 -4.21 -11.54
C SER A 303 2.26 -3.40 -11.07
N VAL A 304 3.17 -4.07 -10.33
CA VAL A 304 4.40 -3.45 -9.82
C VAL A 304 5.55 -3.51 -10.82
N ASN A 305 5.57 -4.45 -11.75
CA ASN A 305 6.64 -4.64 -12.72
C ASN A 305 6.28 -4.25 -14.16
N PHE A 306 5.02 -4.31 -14.56
CA PHE A 306 4.57 -3.91 -15.89
C PHE A 306 3.67 -2.67 -15.83
N PRO A 307 3.49 -1.93 -16.95
CA PRO A 307 2.63 -0.75 -16.98
C PRO A 307 1.15 -1.13 -16.91
N ASN A 308 0.33 -0.25 -16.35
CA ASN A 308 -1.12 -0.38 -16.46
C ASN A 308 -1.55 -0.24 -17.92
N ALA A 309 -2.29 -1.20 -18.42
CA ALA A 309 -2.81 -1.22 -19.78
C ALA A 309 -4.17 -1.92 -19.81
N GLU A 310 -5.08 -1.34 -20.53
CA GLU A 310 -6.42 -1.88 -20.76
C GLU A 310 -6.78 -1.64 -22.22
N LEU A 311 -7.25 -2.68 -22.90
CA LEU A 311 -7.82 -2.60 -24.21
C LEU A 311 -9.18 -3.28 -24.20
N ALA A 312 -10.24 -2.51 -24.48
CA ALA A 312 -11.58 -3.06 -24.54
C ALA A 312 -11.64 -4.15 -25.63
N LYS A 313 -12.01 -5.36 -25.25
CA LYS A 313 -12.17 -6.48 -26.17
C LYS A 313 -13.47 -6.29 -26.95
N THR A 314 -13.37 -5.63 -28.12
CA THR A 314 -14.50 -5.38 -29.03
C THR A 314 -14.50 -6.33 -30.23
N GLY A 315 -13.48 -7.19 -30.41
CA GLY A 315 -13.29 -8.13 -31.49
C GLY A 315 -13.00 -9.55 -31.01
N ASP A 316 -12.75 -10.44 -31.98
CA ASP A 316 -12.62 -11.87 -31.70
C ASP A 316 -11.28 -12.28 -31.11
N HIS A 317 -10.19 -11.59 -31.48
CA HIS A 317 -8.84 -12.00 -31.14
C HIS A 317 -8.03 -10.89 -30.47
N LEU A 318 -7.49 -11.18 -29.27
CA LEU A 318 -6.60 -10.30 -28.52
C LEU A 318 -5.26 -11.00 -28.31
N VAL A 319 -4.18 -10.36 -28.80
CA VAL A 319 -2.80 -10.75 -28.50
C VAL A 319 -2.18 -9.75 -27.54
N CYS A 320 -1.56 -10.26 -26.47
CA CYS A 320 -0.87 -9.49 -25.46
C CYS A 320 0.60 -9.91 -25.40
N VAL A 321 1.50 -8.96 -25.55
CA VAL A 321 2.95 -9.18 -25.58
C VAL A 321 3.62 -8.40 -24.45
N LEU A 322 4.25 -9.12 -23.53
CA LEU A 322 5.17 -8.58 -22.54
C LEU A 322 6.57 -8.51 -23.16
N HIS A 323 7.22 -7.36 -23.11
CA HIS A 323 8.52 -7.20 -23.79
C HIS A 323 9.39 -6.13 -23.12
N LYS A 324 10.67 -6.11 -23.50
CA LYS A 324 11.58 -5.03 -23.12
C LYS A 324 11.21 -3.74 -23.84
N ASN A 325 11.37 -2.61 -23.15
CA ASN A 325 11.14 -1.30 -23.73
C ASN A 325 12.35 -0.84 -24.56
N VAL A 326 12.47 -1.37 -25.77
CA VAL A 326 13.56 -1.08 -26.70
C VAL A 326 13.04 -0.52 -28.02
N PRO A 327 13.85 0.30 -28.73
CA PRO A 327 13.46 0.88 -30.02
C PRO A 327 13.05 -0.17 -31.06
N ALA A 328 12.14 0.20 -31.94
CA ALA A 328 11.66 -0.57 -33.10
C ALA A 328 10.87 -1.85 -32.79
N LEU A 329 10.64 -2.22 -31.51
CA LEU A 329 9.99 -3.49 -31.18
C LEU A 329 8.49 -3.49 -31.54
N ILE A 330 7.80 -2.36 -31.41
CA ILE A 330 6.39 -2.24 -31.84
C ILE A 330 6.27 -2.50 -33.36
N ALA A 331 7.19 -1.97 -34.16
CA ALA A 331 7.20 -2.21 -35.61
C ALA A 331 7.40 -3.69 -35.93
N GLN A 332 8.27 -4.39 -35.20
CA GLN A 332 8.48 -5.83 -35.39
C GLN A 332 7.22 -6.62 -35.01
N ILE A 333 6.59 -6.32 -33.84
CA ILE A 333 5.36 -6.99 -33.40
C ILE A 333 4.23 -6.79 -34.44
N THR A 334 4.02 -5.55 -34.89
CA THR A 334 2.95 -5.27 -35.87
C THR A 334 3.25 -5.89 -37.23
N SER A 335 4.53 -5.98 -37.67
CA SER A 335 4.92 -6.67 -38.92
C SER A 335 4.56 -8.15 -38.84
N VAL A 336 4.93 -8.84 -37.76
CA VAL A 336 4.61 -10.27 -37.55
C VAL A 336 3.10 -10.53 -37.65
N VAL A 337 2.27 -9.66 -37.08
CA VAL A 337 0.81 -9.78 -37.15
C VAL A 337 0.31 -9.54 -38.57
N SER A 338 0.81 -8.51 -39.26
CA SER A 338 0.42 -8.17 -40.62
C SER A 338 0.85 -9.22 -41.62
N ASP A 339 2.04 -9.79 -41.46
CA ASP A 339 2.58 -10.84 -42.35
C ASP A 339 1.76 -12.15 -42.31
N LYS A 340 0.99 -12.35 -41.24
CA LYS A 340 0.00 -13.43 -41.07
C LYS A 340 -1.38 -13.10 -41.62
N GLY A 341 -1.53 -11.96 -42.31
CA GLY A 341 -2.80 -11.54 -42.93
C GLY A 341 -3.83 -10.99 -41.94
N ALA A 342 -3.44 -10.74 -40.71
CA ALA A 342 -4.34 -10.17 -39.71
C ALA A 342 -4.43 -8.64 -39.82
N ASN A 343 -5.64 -8.10 -39.72
CA ASN A 343 -5.89 -6.66 -39.70
C ASN A 343 -5.92 -6.18 -38.25
N ILE A 344 -5.03 -5.26 -37.85
CA ILE A 344 -4.97 -4.68 -36.51
C ILE A 344 -6.06 -3.61 -36.41
N GLU A 345 -7.07 -3.85 -35.60
CA GLU A 345 -8.17 -2.91 -35.36
C GLU A 345 -7.82 -1.88 -34.27
N ASN A 346 -7.12 -2.32 -33.24
CA ASN A 346 -6.72 -1.45 -32.13
C ASN A 346 -5.41 -1.93 -31.53
N LEU A 347 -4.62 -1.00 -31.02
CA LEU A 347 -3.34 -1.27 -30.37
C LEU A 347 -3.14 -0.34 -29.19
N VAL A 348 -2.79 -0.91 -28.05
CA VAL A 348 -2.30 -0.19 -26.88
C VAL A 348 -0.89 -0.66 -26.55
N ASN A 349 0.06 0.26 -26.52
CA ASN A 349 1.39 0.03 -25.99
C ASN A 349 1.65 0.98 -24.82
N LYS A 350 2.11 0.44 -23.72
CA LYS A 350 2.53 1.19 -22.53
C LYS A 350 3.88 0.68 -22.06
N SER A 351 4.68 1.56 -21.46
CA SER A 351 5.97 1.19 -20.88
C SER A 351 6.09 1.65 -19.43
N LYS A 352 6.88 0.91 -18.67
CA LYS A 352 7.25 1.19 -17.29
C LYS A 352 8.70 0.80 -17.09
N LYS A 353 9.61 1.79 -17.03
CA LYS A 353 11.06 1.56 -17.00
C LYS A 353 11.52 0.70 -18.18
N ASP A 354 12.15 -0.44 -17.92
CA ASP A 354 12.74 -1.36 -18.91
C ASP A 354 11.73 -2.30 -19.55
N TRP A 355 10.48 -2.30 -19.09
CA TRP A 355 9.45 -3.21 -19.55
C TRP A 355 8.30 -2.49 -20.23
N ALA A 356 7.73 -3.15 -21.21
CA ALA A 356 6.56 -2.67 -21.93
C ALA A 356 5.53 -3.79 -22.13
N TYR A 357 4.31 -3.38 -22.36
CA TYR A 357 3.19 -4.26 -22.64
C TYR A 357 2.41 -3.73 -23.83
N THR A 358 2.27 -4.58 -24.85
CA THR A 358 1.52 -4.28 -26.07
C THR A 358 0.34 -5.22 -26.19
N CYS A 359 -0.85 -4.67 -26.29
CA CYS A 359 -2.07 -5.40 -26.62
C CYS A 359 -2.53 -5.02 -28.03
N LEU A 360 -2.87 -6.00 -28.83
CA LEU A 360 -3.41 -5.81 -30.18
C LEU A 360 -4.74 -6.54 -30.29
N LEU A 361 -5.74 -5.83 -30.77
CA LEU A 361 -7.01 -6.40 -31.22
C LEU A 361 -6.93 -6.58 -32.71
N TYR A 362 -7.22 -7.76 -33.23
CA TYR A 362 -7.16 -8.03 -34.66
C TYR A 362 -8.34 -8.88 -35.13
N THR A 363 -8.67 -8.72 -36.40
CA THR A 363 -9.56 -9.58 -37.15
C THR A 363 -8.78 -10.30 -38.25
N SER A 364 -9.05 -11.58 -38.45
CA SER A 364 -8.47 -12.34 -39.54
C SER A 364 -9.37 -13.49 -39.94
N ASP A 365 -9.43 -13.75 -41.23
CA ASP A 365 -10.01 -15.00 -41.76
C ASP A 365 -9.09 -16.22 -41.48
N ALA A 366 -7.85 -15.98 -40.99
CA ALA A 366 -6.82 -16.97 -40.68
C ALA A 366 -6.56 -17.11 -39.16
N ALA A 367 -7.58 -17.03 -38.34
CA ALA A 367 -7.50 -16.97 -36.87
C ALA A 367 -6.76 -18.16 -36.22
N ASP A 368 -6.68 -19.31 -36.86
CA ASP A 368 -6.14 -20.54 -36.25
C ASP A 368 -4.58 -20.59 -36.22
N ASP A 369 -3.87 -19.73 -36.96
CA ASP A 369 -2.41 -19.82 -37.11
C ASP A 369 -1.59 -18.96 -36.14
N LEU A 370 -2.21 -17.95 -35.52
CA LEU A 370 -1.52 -17.03 -34.58
C LEU A 370 -1.44 -17.54 -33.13
N THR A 371 -2.16 -18.60 -32.80
CA THR A 371 -2.16 -19.17 -31.43
C THR A 371 -0.93 -20.02 -31.10
N ARG A 372 0.02 -20.14 -32.08
CA ARG A 372 1.24 -20.98 -31.97
C ARG A 372 2.55 -20.20 -31.92
N VAL A 373 2.55 -18.90 -31.63
CA VAL A 373 3.79 -18.09 -31.51
C VAL A 373 4.03 -17.73 -30.07
#